data_eebedf5fd6ad77816dc73369d13687fc
#
_entry.id   eebedf5fd6ad77816dc73369d13687fc
#
_cell.length_a   1.000
_cell.length_b   1.000
_cell.length_c   1.000
_cell.angle_alpha   90.00
_cell.angle_beta   90.00
_cell.angle_gamma   90.00
#
_symmetry.space_group_name_H-M   'P 1'
#
loop_
_entity.id
_entity.type
_entity.pdbx_description
1 polymer ?
#
loop_
_entity_poly.entity_id
_entity_poly.type
_entity_poly.pdbx_seq_one_letter_code
_entity_poly.pdbx_strand_id
1 'polypeptide(L)'
;MCILPDVARRHSLTAIVSGRKEEEMANAEVKALSTINTVLKCGDTGATVAKLCPIKNYPDLGGDPEKITVTDLDDEDEASIPGVRSADDMQFTANYTKETHKAVLAKAGKKQVFELDFGADGKDGQFSWTGVLSVKVNSGDVNAAREMTI
;
A
#
# COMPACT_ATOMS: atom_id res chain seq x y z
N MET A 1 33.48 57.04 36.36
CA MET A 1 32.33 56.51 37.06
C MET A 1 31.15 56.54 36.08
N CYS A 2 31.04 55.49 35.24
CA CYS A 2 29.99 55.37 34.26
C CYS A 2 29.23 54.11 34.55
N ILE A 3 27.94 54.33 34.85
CA ILE A 3 26.95 53.29 35.11
C ILE A 3 26.35 52.87 33.79
N LEU A 4 26.50 51.60 33.40
CA LEU A 4 25.81 50.97 32.26
C LEU A 4 24.45 50.43 32.75
N PRO A 5 23.32 50.65 32.02
CA PRO A 5 22.08 50.01 32.32
C PRO A 5 22.00 48.61 31.69
N ASP A 6 21.51 47.70 32.49
CA ASP A 6 21.14 46.34 32.22
C ASP A 6 19.92 46.29 31.23
N VAL A 7 20.15 45.74 30.05
CA VAL A 7 19.08 45.40 29.08
C VAL A 7 19.28 43.95 28.60
N ALA A 8 18.97 43.02 29.45
CA ALA A 8 18.90 41.62 29.02
C ALA A 8 17.92 40.86 29.88
N ARG A 9 16.61 40.99 29.59
CA ARG A 9 15.61 39.97 30.01
C ARG A 9 14.23 40.25 29.39
N ARG A 10 14.05 40.04 28.12
CA ARG A 10 12.69 39.92 27.54
C ARG A 10 12.65 39.14 26.20
N HIS A 11 13.30 37.97 26.09
CA HIS A 11 13.13 37.13 24.92
C HIS A 11 13.13 35.64 25.25
N SER A 12 12.33 35.19 26.21
CA SER A 12 12.26 33.77 26.52
C SER A 12 10.87 33.19 26.71
N LEU A 13 9.80 33.92 26.42
CA LEU A 13 8.44 33.40 26.64
C LEU A 13 7.63 33.11 25.37
N THR A 14 8.11 33.57 24.20
CA THR A 14 7.35 33.37 22.93
C THR A 14 7.74 32.08 22.19
N ALA A 15 8.93 31.53 22.43
CA ALA A 15 9.41 30.30 21.78
C ALA A 15 8.81 29.01 22.35
N ILE A 16 8.35 29.02 23.62
CA ILE A 16 7.84 27.81 24.30
C ILE A 16 6.39 27.51 23.89
N VAL A 17 5.62 28.51 23.49
CA VAL A 17 4.21 28.32 23.11
C VAL A 17 4.07 27.80 21.67
N SER A 18 5.03 28.11 20.78
CA SER A 18 5.04 27.64 19.39
C SER A 18 5.39 26.14 19.32
N GLY A 19 6.37 25.67 20.09
CA GLY A 19 6.77 24.27 20.08
C GLY A 19 5.71 23.30 20.63
N ARG A 20 4.90 23.72 21.60
CA ARG A 20 3.81 22.87 22.14
C ARG A 20 2.64 22.68 21.17
N LYS A 21 2.35 23.65 20.32
CA LYS A 21 1.30 23.50 19.31
C LYS A 21 1.70 22.59 18.14
N GLU A 22 2.97 22.56 17.80
CA GLU A 22 3.47 21.69 16.73
C GLU A 22 3.59 20.22 17.21
N GLU A 23 3.97 19.99 18.47
CA GLU A 23 3.99 18.65 19.06
C GLU A 23 2.57 18.09 19.31
N GLU A 24 1.61 18.95 19.66
CA GLU A 24 0.22 18.52 19.88
C GLU A 24 -0.50 18.16 18.57
N MET A 25 -0.11 18.77 17.43
CA MET A 25 -0.62 18.40 16.12
C MET A 25 0.05 17.16 15.52
N ALA A 26 1.27 16.82 15.96
CA ALA A 26 1.98 15.63 15.52
C ALA A 26 1.49 14.33 16.20
N ASN A 27 0.71 14.43 17.27
CA ASN A 27 0.18 13.28 18.02
C ASN A 27 -1.34 13.10 17.84
N ALA A 28 -1.90 13.61 16.75
CA ALA A 28 -3.25 13.22 16.34
C ALA A 28 -3.21 11.75 15.91
N GLU A 29 -3.79 10.86 16.71
CA GLU A 29 -3.92 9.45 16.40
C GLU A 29 -4.66 9.29 15.07
N VAL A 30 -3.93 8.84 14.05
CA VAL A 30 -4.49 8.61 12.72
C VAL A 30 -5.37 7.36 12.80
N LYS A 31 -6.69 7.56 12.85
CA LYS A 31 -7.67 6.47 12.97
C LYS A 31 -7.93 5.72 11.66
N ALA A 32 -7.69 6.37 10.51
CA ALA A 32 -7.89 5.79 9.19
C ALA A 32 -7.05 6.53 8.15
N LEU A 33 -6.59 5.80 7.15
CA LEU A 33 -5.85 6.32 6.01
C LEU A 33 -6.72 6.25 4.76
N SER A 34 -6.55 7.21 3.86
CA SER A 34 -7.24 7.22 2.56
C SER A 34 -6.53 6.31 1.57
N THR A 35 -7.29 5.73 0.64
CA THR A 35 -6.75 4.98 -0.50
C THR A 35 -6.20 5.88 -1.62
N ILE A 36 -6.24 7.20 -1.45
CA ILE A 36 -5.69 8.17 -2.40
C ILE A 36 -4.18 7.98 -2.52
N ASN A 37 -3.65 8.13 -3.75
CA ASN A 37 -2.24 7.94 -4.08
C ASN A 37 -1.73 6.49 -3.91
N THR A 38 -2.62 5.51 -4.03
CA THR A 38 -2.20 4.11 -4.13
C THR A 38 -1.64 3.83 -5.52
N VAL A 39 -0.43 3.27 -5.58
CA VAL A 39 0.30 3.04 -6.83
C VAL A 39 0.78 1.60 -6.93
N LEU A 40 0.43 0.95 -8.03
CA LEU A 40 0.97 -0.37 -8.38
C LEU A 40 2.26 -0.20 -9.18
N LYS A 41 3.33 -0.79 -8.67
CA LYS A 41 4.66 -0.83 -9.28
C LYS A 41 5.03 -2.25 -9.68
N CYS A 42 5.88 -2.38 -10.69
CA CYS A 42 6.38 -3.66 -11.16
C CYS A 42 7.84 -3.53 -11.60
N GLY A 43 8.64 -4.55 -11.33
CA GLY A 43 10.04 -4.61 -11.75
C GLY A 43 10.54 -6.04 -11.88
N ASP A 44 11.66 -6.22 -12.56
CA ASP A 44 12.33 -7.51 -12.63
C ASP A 44 12.97 -7.83 -11.26
N THR A 45 13.10 -9.10 -10.93
CA THR A 45 13.70 -9.54 -9.66
C THR A 45 15.11 -8.95 -9.50
N GLY A 46 15.31 -8.18 -8.43
CA GLY A 46 16.59 -7.48 -8.15
C GLY A 46 16.78 -6.15 -8.86
N ALA A 47 15.78 -5.66 -9.62
CA ALA A 47 15.81 -4.35 -10.28
C ALA A 47 14.90 -3.35 -9.55
N THR A 48 15.07 -2.08 -9.90
CA THR A 48 14.20 -1.02 -9.40
C THR A 48 12.78 -1.19 -9.95
N VAL A 49 11.79 -1.22 -9.06
CA VAL A 49 10.39 -1.25 -9.43
C VAL A 49 9.93 0.12 -9.94
N ALA A 50 9.14 0.12 -10.99
CA ALA A 50 8.59 1.32 -11.61
C ALA A 50 7.06 1.24 -11.65
N LYS A 51 6.39 2.39 -11.65
CA LYS A 51 4.94 2.46 -11.79
C LYS A 51 4.48 1.72 -13.04
N LEU A 52 3.58 0.75 -12.86
CA LEU A 52 3.05 -0.06 -13.94
C LEU A 52 1.89 0.65 -14.64
N CYS A 53 0.84 0.96 -13.91
CA CYS A 53 -0.33 1.67 -14.42
C CYS A 53 -1.13 2.28 -13.26
N PRO A 54 -2.00 3.27 -13.53
CA PRO A 54 -2.99 3.73 -12.57
C PRO A 54 -4.04 2.64 -12.34
N ILE A 55 -4.31 2.30 -11.09
CA ILE A 55 -5.32 1.32 -10.68
C ILE A 55 -6.56 2.02 -10.11
N LYS A 56 -7.73 1.42 -10.28
CA LYS A 56 -9.00 1.86 -9.71
C LYS A 56 -9.36 1.09 -8.45
N ASN A 57 -8.96 -0.17 -8.40
CA ASN A 57 -9.26 -1.07 -7.30
C ASN A 57 -8.12 -2.06 -7.10
N TYR A 58 -7.97 -2.51 -5.88
CA TYR A 58 -7.05 -3.58 -5.50
C TYR A 58 -7.79 -4.62 -4.65
N PRO A 59 -7.38 -5.90 -4.68
CA PRO A 59 -8.00 -6.97 -3.89
C PRO A 59 -7.58 -6.90 -2.43
N ASP A 60 -8.17 -7.77 -1.62
CA ASP A 60 -7.69 -8.00 -0.26
C ASP A 60 -6.22 -8.44 -0.27
N LEU A 61 -5.44 -7.84 0.60
CA LEU A 61 -4.01 -8.10 0.71
C LEU A 61 -3.70 -8.85 1.99
N GLY A 62 -2.91 -9.91 1.88
CA GLY A 62 -2.66 -10.82 2.98
C GLY A 62 -3.72 -11.94 3.00
N GLY A 63 -3.62 -12.80 3.96
CA GLY A 63 -4.53 -13.92 4.16
C GLY A 63 -4.07 -14.78 5.32
N ASP A 64 -5.01 -15.40 5.99
CA ASP A 64 -4.71 -16.39 7.02
C ASP A 64 -4.24 -17.70 6.34
N PRO A 65 -3.32 -18.44 6.96
CA PRO A 65 -2.98 -19.77 6.48
C PRO A 65 -4.21 -20.68 6.56
N GLU A 66 -4.35 -21.57 5.60
CA GLU A 66 -5.37 -22.60 5.64
C GLU A 66 -5.23 -23.40 6.94
N LYS A 67 -6.36 -23.70 7.59
CA LYS A 67 -6.37 -24.53 8.79
C LYS A 67 -6.47 -25.97 8.40
N ILE A 68 -5.52 -26.79 8.87
CA ILE A 68 -5.55 -28.25 8.72
C ILE A 68 -6.06 -28.82 10.02
N THR A 69 -7.25 -29.43 10.00
CA THR A 69 -7.81 -30.13 11.16
C THR A 69 -7.03 -31.40 11.41
N VAL A 70 -6.58 -31.57 12.64
CA VAL A 70 -5.82 -32.74 13.11
C VAL A 70 -6.50 -33.42 14.28
N THR A 71 -7.80 -33.22 14.43
CA THR A 71 -8.65 -33.83 15.47
C THR A 71 -8.77 -35.32 15.25
N ASP A 72 -8.44 -36.12 16.24
CA ASP A 72 -8.64 -37.55 16.25
C ASP A 72 -10.00 -37.92 16.90
N LEU A 73 -10.42 -39.18 16.75
CA LEU A 73 -11.73 -39.64 17.25
C LEU A 73 -11.85 -39.71 18.78
N ASP A 74 -10.74 -39.64 19.48
CA ASP A 74 -10.63 -39.64 20.95
C ASP A 74 -10.40 -38.24 21.54
N ASP A 75 -10.32 -37.19 20.68
CA ASP A 75 -10.20 -35.82 21.12
C ASP A 75 -11.60 -35.28 21.51
N GLU A 76 -11.68 -34.56 22.62
CA GLU A 76 -12.90 -33.85 23.05
C GLU A 76 -13.02 -32.47 22.39
N ASP A 77 -11.89 -31.87 21.97
CA ASP A 77 -11.81 -30.53 21.37
C ASP A 77 -11.22 -30.58 19.94
N GLU A 78 -11.66 -29.64 19.09
CA GLU A 78 -11.11 -29.52 17.74
C GLU A 78 -9.68 -28.98 17.77
N ALA A 79 -8.71 -29.77 17.28
CA ALA A 79 -7.34 -29.36 17.10
C ALA A 79 -7.06 -29.00 15.63
N SER A 80 -6.38 -27.89 15.40
CA SER A 80 -5.97 -27.48 14.07
C SER A 80 -4.56 -26.90 14.06
N ILE A 81 -3.84 -27.15 12.97
CA ILE A 81 -2.52 -26.58 12.72
C ILE A 81 -2.59 -25.63 11.51
N PRO A 82 -1.77 -24.57 11.48
CA PRO A 82 -1.70 -23.71 10.31
C PRO A 82 -1.07 -24.46 9.12
N GLY A 83 -1.77 -24.46 8.00
CA GLY A 83 -1.31 -25.04 6.74
C GLY A 83 -0.54 -24.03 5.88
N VAL A 84 -0.49 -24.32 4.59
CA VAL A 84 0.16 -23.47 3.59
C VAL A 84 -0.72 -22.23 3.36
N ARG A 85 -0.10 -21.07 3.25
CA ARG A 85 -0.82 -19.87 2.77
C ARG A 85 -1.14 -20.05 1.30
N SER A 86 -2.42 -20.03 0.95
CA SER A 86 -2.83 -19.92 -0.43
C SER A 86 -2.52 -18.50 -0.93
N ALA A 87 -1.84 -18.41 -2.04
CA ALA A 87 -1.74 -17.15 -2.76
C ALA A 87 -2.92 -17.13 -3.75
N ASP A 88 -4.02 -16.51 -3.36
CA ASP A 88 -5.14 -16.28 -4.26
C ASP A 88 -4.73 -15.35 -5.40
N ASP A 89 -5.38 -15.50 -6.55
CA ASP A 89 -5.16 -14.62 -7.68
C ASP A 89 -5.53 -13.17 -7.31
N MET A 90 -4.53 -12.29 -7.24
CA MET A 90 -4.76 -10.88 -6.97
C MET A 90 -5.24 -10.18 -8.24
N GLN A 91 -6.44 -9.60 -8.19
CA GLN A 91 -7.03 -8.93 -9.33
C GLN A 91 -7.08 -7.41 -9.12
N PHE A 92 -6.38 -6.69 -9.97
CA PHE A 92 -6.35 -5.24 -9.99
C PHE A 92 -7.17 -4.71 -11.17
N THR A 93 -8.06 -3.76 -10.92
CA THR A 93 -8.81 -3.11 -11.99
C THR A 93 -8.15 -1.80 -12.38
N ALA A 94 -7.95 -1.58 -13.66
CA ALA A 94 -7.37 -0.38 -14.22
C ALA A 94 -8.18 0.12 -15.43
N ASN A 95 -8.10 1.43 -15.72
CA ASN A 95 -8.66 1.97 -16.93
C ASN A 95 -7.84 1.51 -18.14
N TYR A 96 -8.53 1.06 -19.17
CA TYR A 96 -7.89 0.65 -20.41
C TYR A 96 -7.52 1.88 -21.24
N THR A 97 -6.23 2.03 -21.57
CA THR A 97 -5.73 2.83 -22.68
C THR A 97 -4.79 1.97 -23.51
N LYS A 98 -4.57 2.33 -24.78
CA LYS A 98 -3.67 1.58 -25.65
C LYS A 98 -2.25 1.52 -25.10
N GLU A 99 -1.80 2.61 -24.49
CA GLU A 99 -0.47 2.74 -23.89
C GLU A 99 -0.33 1.89 -22.63
N THR A 100 -1.30 1.99 -21.70
CA THR A 100 -1.27 1.20 -20.45
C THR A 100 -1.39 -0.29 -20.73
N HIS A 101 -2.27 -0.69 -21.64
CA HIS A 101 -2.41 -2.10 -22.02
C HIS A 101 -1.10 -2.64 -22.64
N LYS A 102 -0.45 -1.89 -23.53
CA LYS A 102 0.83 -2.27 -24.14
C LYS A 102 1.93 -2.42 -23.09
N ALA A 103 2.00 -1.48 -22.11
CA ALA A 103 2.98 -1.52 -21.03
C ALA A 103 2.79 -2.75 -20.13
N VAL A 104 1.54 -3.06 -19.76
CA VAL A 104 1.19 -4.22 -18.94
C VAL A 104 1.47 -5.52 -19.71
N LEU A 105 1.07 -5.60 -20.99
CA LEU A 105 1.28 -6.78 -21.84
C LEU A 105 2.77 -7.10 -22.04
N ALA A 106 3.63 -6.09 -22.13
CA ALA A 106 5.08 -6.27 -22.25
C ALA A 106 5.71 -6.93 -21.02
N LYS A 107 5.04 -6.85 -19.87
CA LYS A 107 5.44 -7.45 -18.59
C LYS A 107 4.74 -8.78 -18.31
N ALA A 108 3.68 -9.12 -19.06
CA ALA A 108 2.92 -10.34 -18.88
C ALA A 108 3.73 -11.61 -19.13
N GLY A 109 3.40 -12.69 -18.41
CA GLY A 109 4.01 -14.00 -18.56
C GLY A 109 5.42 -14.17 -17.99
N LYS A 110 5.96 -13.15 -17.33
CA LYS A 110 7.27 -13.20 -16.68
C LYS A 110 7.11 -13.12 -15.17
N LYS A 111 7.96 -13.85 -14.44
CA LYS A 111 8.03 -13.74 -12.97
C LYS A 111 8.68 -12.42 -12.61
N GLN A 112 7.96 -11.57 -11.88
CA GLN A 112 8.37 -10.23 -11.52
C GLN A 112 8.04 -9.91 -10.06
N VAL A 113 8.65 -8.86 -9.55
CA VAL A 113 8.34 -8.30 -8.24
C VAL A 113 7.31 -7.18 -8.43
N PHE A 114 6.27 -7.24 -7.64
CA PHE A 114 5.22 -6.23 -7.57
C PHE A 114 5.27 -5.53 -6.23
N GLU A 115 4.97 -4.26 -6.24
CA GLU A 115 4.81 -3.45 -5.04
C GLU A 115 3.55 -2.61 -5.15
N LEU A 116 2.77 -2.60 -4.08
CA LEU A 116 1.65 -1.70 -3.91
C LEU A 116 1.99 -0.71 -2.81
N ASP A 117 2.15 0.53 -3.20
CA ASP A 117 2.44 1.63 -2.29
C ASP A 117 1.15 2.34 -1.90
N PHE A 118 0.95 2.54 -0.62
CA PHE A 118 -0.14 3.33 -0.07
C PHE A 118 0.36 4.75 0.26
N GLY A 119 -0.43 5.74 -0.15
CA GLY A 119 -0.07 7.14 0.02
C GLY A 119 1.05 7.61 -0.92
N ALA A 120 1.49 8.84 -0.74
CA ALA A 120 2.56 9.39 -1.54
C ALA A 120 3.89 8.67 -1.25
N ASP A 121 4.45 8.00 -2.25
CA ASP A 121 5.71 7.27 -2.17
C ASP A 121 5.76 6.17 -1.09
N GLY A 122 4.62 5.54 -0.79
CA GLY A 122 4.53 4.45 0.18
C GLY A 122 4.61 4.89 1.65
N LYS A 123 4.35 6.14 1.97
CA LYS A 123 4.40 6.66 3.34
C LYS A 123 3.42 6.00 4.29
N ASP A 124 2.30 5.55 3.75
CA ASP A 124 1.21 4.95 4.53
C ASP A 124 1.30 3.42 4.58
N GLY A 125 2.34 2.86 3.98
CA GLY A 125 2.66 1.44 3.96
C GLY A 125 2.97 0.93 2.56
N GLN A 126 3.61 -0.24 2.51
CA GLN A 126 4.00 -0.89 1.27
C GLN A 126 3.75 -2.39 1.38
N PHE A 127 3.20 -2.97 0.34
CA PHE A 127 2.98 -4.41 0.23
C PHE A 127 3.71 -4.94 -1.01
N SER A 128 4.59 -5.93 -0.86
CA SER A 128 5.37 -6.49 -1.95
C SER A 128 5.20 -8.00 -2.07
N TRP A 129 5.15 -8.48 -3.31
CA TRP A 129 5.07 -9.90 -3.63
C TRP A 129 5.76 -10.22 -4.95
N THR A 130 5.94 -11.49 -5.22
CA THR A 130 6.48 -11.97 -6.49
C THR A 130 5.44 -12.83 -7.18
N GLY A 131 5.19 -12.57 -8.45
CA GLY A 131 4.17 -13.29 -9.22
C GLY A 131 4.38 -13.20 -10.71
N VAL A 132 3.44 -13.76 -11.45
CA VAL A 132 3.35 -13.67 -12.91
C VAL A 132 2.08 -12.89 -13.24
N LEU A 133 2.22 -11.86 -14.07
CA LEU A 133 1.13 -10.99 -14.46
C LEU A 133 0.41 -11.57 -15.68
N SER A 134 -0.91 -11.49 -15.65
CA SER A 134 -1.78 -11.66 -16.81
C SER A 134 -2.63 -10.40 -17.00
N VAL A 135 -3.16 -10.17 -18.18
CA VAL A 135 -4.03 -9.03 -18.45
C VAL A 135 -5.24 -9.47 -19.26
N LYS A 136 -6.40 -8.99 -18.84
CA LYS A 136 -7.68 -9.24 -19.53
C LYS A 136 -8.40 -7.92 -19.71
N VAL A 137 -8.89 -7.65 -20.91
CA VAL A 137 -9.79 -6.51 -21.16
C VAL A 137 -11.21 -6.93 -20.80
N ASN A 138 -11.85 -6.15 -19.95
CA ASN A 138 -13.19 -6.43 -19.48
C ASN A 138 -14.24 -6.13 -20.56
N SER A 139 -15.43 -6.75 -20.44
CA SER A 139 -16.60 -6.37 -21.23
C SER A 139 -16.96 -4.91 -21.01
N GLY A 140 -17.50 -4.25 -22.00
CA GLY A 140 -17.93 -2.86 -21.91
C GLY A 140 -19.38 -2.69 -22.29
N ASP A 141 -20.04 -1.73 -21.66
CA ASP A 141 -21.41 -1.33 -21.94
C ASP A 141 -21.47 0.09 -22.52
N VAL A 142 -22.63 0.48 -23.02
CA VAL A 142 -22.89 1.86 -23.44
C VAL A 142 -22.75 2.80 -22.26
N ASN A 143 -22.01 3.89 -22.42
CA ASN A 143 -21.68 4.87 -21.36
C ASN A 143 -20.80 4.36 -20.21
N ALA A 144 -20.08 3.25 -20.39
CA ALA A 144 -19.08 2.75 -19.46
C ALA A 144 -17.66 3.05 -19.92
N ALA A 145 -16.75 3.29 -18.98
CA ALA A 145 -15.34 3.36 -19.27
C ALA A 145 -14.81 1.95 -19.61
N ARG A 146 -13.88 1.86 -20.54
CA ARG A 146 -13.18 0.60 -20.79
C ARG A 146 -12.24 0.30 -19.65
N GLU A 147 -12.29 -0.91 -19.15
CA GLU A 147 -11.47 -1.38 -18.05
C GLU A 147 -10.70 -2.64 -18.43
N MET A 148 -9.62 -2.86 -17.72
CA MET A 148 -8.84 -4.09 -17.79
C MET A 148 -8.59 -4.62 -16.40
N THR A 149 -8.52 -5.93 -16.27
CA THR A 149 -8.09 -6.65 -15.07
C THR A 149 -6.68 -7.18 -15.28
N ILE A 150 -5.87 -6.98 -14.27
CA ILE A 150 -4.46 -7.37 -14.22
C ILE A 150 -4.28 -8.39 -13.13
#